data_1d6efa5b495072ecf5f13a778eb88f5c
#
_entry.id   1d6efa5b495072ecf5f13a778eb88f5c
#
_cell.length_a   1.000
_cell.length_b   1.000
_cell.length_c   1.000
_cell.angle_alpha   90.00
_cell.angle_beta   90.00
_cell.angle_gamma   90.00
#
_symmetry.space_group_name_H-M   'P 1'
#
loop_
_entity.id
_entity.type
_entity.pdbx_description
1 polymer ?
#
loop_
_entity_poly.entity_id
_entity_poly.type
_entity_poly.pdbx_seq_one_letter_code
_entity_poly.pdbx_strand_id
1 'polypeptide(L)'
;RQARLKTLSRPADEYGLSLILGGAEVTLVDIAACYAKMAACYQDSTRYPSFPLHDRIALYRTFEAMREVVRPDEMDWRRASSAQNIAWKTGTSYGSRDAWAIGLTPKYVIGVWAGNANGSGVADLTGARIAGPVLFELFGLLPECGWFEEPGDEEGMIRSVCSHSGYPAGRFCPEAQTALLPKGATACRPCPYCREVPLSLDGGRQVVDRSKPVRLESRFVLPPIIEHFYKPLHPEYRTLPSLKQGPGTDPTTTMHFIYPADGSIISLPRQLDGSPGSFVARVAHTNPAAELFWHLDNTYLGSTRDIHQMTIAPTRGVHTITVVDSSGAMQH
;
A
#
# COMPACT_ATOMS: atom_id res chain seq x y z
N ARG A 1 -15.71 8.77 -14.55
CA ARG A 1 -16.88 9.37 -15.24
C ARG A 1 -18.01 9.71 -14.27
N GLN A 2 -18.35 8.83 -13.33
CA GLN A 2 -19.40 9.10 -12.33
C GLN A 2 -19.09 10.29 -11.41
N ALA A 3 -17.82 10.49 -11.03
CA ALA A 3 -17.37 11.63 -10.25
C ALA A 3 -17.40 12.97 -11.04
N ARG A 4 -17.76 12.92 -12.33
CA ARG A 4 -17.81 14.08 -13.27
C ARG A 4 -16.49 14.84 -13.41
N LEU A 5 -15.36 14.14 -13.35
CA LEU A 5 -14.08 14.70 -13.71
C LEU A 5 -14.04 14.81 -15.25
N LYS A 6 -14.07 16.04 -15.76
CA LYS A 6 -14.27 16.33 -17.19
C LYS A 6 -13.12 15.83 -18.07
N THR A 7 -11.93 15.78 -17.52
CA THR A 7 -10.70 15.36 -18.19
C THR A 7 -10.60 13.83 -18.38
N LEU A 8 -11.38 13.03 -17.62
CA LEU A 8 -11.44 11.57 -17.79
C LEU A 8 -12.35 11.21 -18.97
N SER A 9 -11.94 11.51 -20.18
CA SER A 9 -12.71 11.34 -21.42
C SER A 9 -12.46 9.97 -22.10
N ARG A 10 -11.28 9.37 -21.90
CA ARG A 10 -10.87 8.10 -22.51
C ARG A 10 -11.45 6.87 -21.79
N PRO A 11 -11.52 5.70 -22.44
CA PRO A 11 -11.80 4.41 -21.79
C PRO A 11 -10.80 4.08 -20.70
N ALA A 12 -11.19 3.23 -19.72
CA ALA A 12 -10.33 2.91 -18.57
C ALA A 12 -9.07 2.12 -18.96
N ASP A 13 -9.15 1.30 -20.00
CA ASP A 13 -8.07 0.51 -20.58
C ASP A 13 -6.96 1.37 -21.19
N GLU A 14 -7.31 2.55 -21.72
CA GLU A 14 -6.32 3.49 -22.24
C GLU A 14 -5.51 4.18 -21.12
N TYR A 15 -6.07 4.34 -19.93
CA TYR A 15 -5.32 4.84 -18.77
C TYR A 15 -4.45 3.74 -18.13
N GLY A 16 -4.82 2.48 -18.27
CA GLY A 16 -4.13 1.34 -17.69
C GLY A 16 -4.08 1.39 -16.16
N LEU A 17 -3.18 0.60 -15.57
CA LEU A 17 -2.99 0.52 -14.12
C LEU A 17 -2.45 1.82 -13.51
N SER A 18 -1.83 2.67 -14.30
CA SER A 18 -1.32 3.97 -13.85
C SER A 18 -2.41 4.91 -13.30
N LEU A 19 -3.69 4.68 -13.68
CA LEU A 19 -4.82 5.43 -13.14
C LEU A 19 -4.91 5.35 -11.61
N ILE A 20 -4.60 4.19 -11.03
CA ILE A 20 -4.61 3.99 -9.57
C ILE A 20 -3.53 4.81 -8.87
N LEU A 21 -2.42 5.07 -9.57
CA LEU A 21 -1.29 5.85 -9.08
C LEU A 21 -1.37 7.34 -9.45
N GLY A 22 -2.51 7.80 -10.00
CA GLY A 22 -2.70 9.18 -10.39
C GLY A 22 -2.28 9.48 -11.85
N GLY A 23 -2.22 8.46 -12.72
CA GLY A 23 -1.87 8.61 -14.15
C GLY A 23 -2.94 9.28 -15.02
N ALA A 24 -3.87 10.02 -14.41
CA ALA A 24 -4.89 10.79 -15.13
C ALA A 24 -4.77 12.28 -14.84
N GLU A 25 -4.92 13.09 -15.88
CA GLU A 25 -4.91 14.54 -15.76
C GLU A 25 -6.26 15.05 -15.24
N VAL A 26 -6.22 15.95 -14.26
CA VAL A 26 -7.40 16.61 -13.71
C VAL A 26 -7.11 18.10 -13.50
N THR A 27 -8.17 18.93 -13.51
CA THR A 27 -8.04 20.32 -13.10
C THR A 27 -8.12 20.44 -11.57
N LEU A 28 -7.45 21.44 -11.01
CA LEU A 28 -7.51 21.71 -9.57
C LEU A 28 -8.95 21.96 -9.10
N VAL A 29 -9.72 22.67 -9.91
CA VAL A 29 -11.13 22.97 -9.61
C VAL A 29 -11.98 21.71 -9.61
N ASP A 30 -11.82 20.82 -10.59
CA ASP A 30 -12.62 19.59 -10.68
C ASP A 30 -12.34 18.63 -9.50
N ILE A 31 -11.05 18.49 -9.11
CA ILE A 31 -10.73 17.63 -7.97
C ILE A 31 -11.19 18.25 -6.65
N ALA A 32 -11.00 19.55 -6.42
CA ALA A 32 -11.50 20.24 -5.24
C ALA A 32 -13.03 20.15 -5.14
N ALA A 33 -13.74 20.33 -6.27
CA ALA A 33 -15.20 20.16 -6.32
C ALA A 33 -15.65 18.71 -6.03
N CYS A 34 -14.83 17.71 -6.42
CA CYS A 34 -15.11 16.31 -6.06
C CYS A 34 -15.03 16.11 -4.54
N TYR A 35 -13.99 16.61 -3.88
CA TYR A 35 -13.86 16.55 -2.42
C TYR A 35 -14.93 17.33 -1.70
N ALA A 36 -15.34 18.49 -2.21
CA ALA A 36 -16.46 19.27 -1.67
C ALA A 36 -17.79 18.49 -1.74
N LYS A 37 -18.02 17.74 -2.84
CA LYS A 37 -19.19 16.87 -2.94
C LYS A 37 -19.13 15.70 -1.95
N MET A 38 -17.95 15.11 -1.73
CA MET A 38 -17.78 14.06 -0.71
C MET A 38 -18.17 14.59 0.68
N ALA A 39 -17.66 15.74 1.09
CA ALA A 39 -18.00 16.37 2.37
C ALA A 39 -19.49 16.72 2.45
N ALA A 40 -20.08 17.26 1.39
CA ALA A 40 -21.51 17.59 1.35
C ALA A 40 -22.41 16.35 1.37
N CYS A 41 -22.06 15.28 0.66
CA CYS A 41 -22.78 14.00 0.71
C CYS A 41 -22.68 13.32 2.08
N TYR A 42 -21.57 13.51 2.78
CA TYR A 42 -21.42 13.04 4.14
C TYR A 42 -22.43 13.70 5.11
N GLN A 43 -22.62 15.02 4.98
CA GLN A 43 -23.53 15.80 5.82
C GLN A 43 -25.00 15.59 5.42
N ASP A 44 -25.27 15.46 4.12
CA ASP A 44 -26.59 15.25 3.55
C ASP A 44 -26.48 14.42 2.26
N SER A 45 -26.78 13.12 2.36
CA SER A 45 -26.73 12.18 1.24
C SER A 45 -27.72 12.50 0.11
N THR A 46 -28.74 13.31 0.40
CA THR A 46 -29.75 13.69 -0.60
C THR A 46 -29.30 14.83 -1.51
N ARG A 47 -28.28 15.58 -1.10
CA ARG A 47 -27.79 16.77 -1.80
C ARG A 47 -27.22 16.48 -3.19
N TYR A 48 -26.63 15.31 -3.36
CA TYR A 48 -26.06 14.85 -4.64
C TYR A 48 -26.41 13.38 -4.91
N PRO A 49 -27.67 13.03 -5.18
CA PRO A 49 -28.14 11.64 -5.25
C PRO A 49 -27.47 10.82 -6.37
N SER A 50 -26.95 11.48 -7.41
CA SER A 50 -26.21 10.82 -8.51
C SER A 50 -24.70 10.73 -8.28
N PHE A 51 -24.20 11.21 -7.13
CA PHE A 51 -22.78 11.11 -6.81
C PHE A 51 -22.48 9.71 -6.25
N PRO A 52 -21.50 8.96 -6.80
CA PRO A 52 -21.33 7.54 -6.48
C PRO A 52 -20.75 7.30 -5.07
N LEU A 53 -20.13 8.31 -4.48
CA LEU A 53 -19.48 8.20 -3.16
C LEU A 53 -20.40 8.87 -2.11
N HIS A 54 -21.45 8.17 -1.71
CA HIS A 54 -22.46 8.68 -0.76
C HIS A 54 -22.67 7.78 0.47
N ASP A 55 -21.96 6.65 0.58
CA ASP A 55 -21.99 5.84 1.79
C ASP A 55 -21.24 6.56 2.92
N ARG A 56 -21.97 6.95 3.97
CA ARG A 56 -21.43 7.75 5.07
C ARG A 56 -20.28 7.07 5.81
N ILE A 57 -20.37 5.77 6.03
CA ILE A 57 -19.32 5.03 6.73
C ILE A 57 -18.06 4.98 5.89
N ALA A 58 -18.18 4.69 4.58
CA ALA A 58 -17.04 4.68 3.68
C ALA A 58 -16.37 6.05 3.57
N LEU A 59 -17.16 7.12 3.49
CA LEU A 59 -16.66 8.50 3.50
C LEU A 59 -15.94 8.83 4.81
N TYR A 60 -16.59 8.52 5.96
CA TYR A 60 -15.99 8.78 7.27
C TYR A 60 -14.66 8.08 7.43
N ARG A 61 -14.58 6.76 7.12
CA ARG A 61 -13.34 6.00 7.20
C ARG A 61 -12.28 6.51 6.24
N THR A 62 -12.68 7.03 5.08
CA THR A 62 -11.76 7.70 4.15
C THR A 62 -11.20 8.98 4.74
N PHE A 63 -12.06 9.82 5.33
CA PHE A 63 -11.62 11.08 5.97
C PHE A 63 -10.73 10.82 7.18
N GLU A 64 -11.06 9.81 7.99
CA GLU A 64 -10.21 9.36 9.11
C GLU A 64 -8.82 8.93 8.61
N ALA A 65 -8.75 8.08 7.60
CA ALA A 65 -7.48 7.65 7.01
C ALA A 65 -6.67 8.83 6.43
N MET A 66 -7.34 9.79 5.82
CA MET A 66 -6.70 11.00 5.29
C MET A 66 -6.25 11.97 6.41
N ARG A 67 -6.93 11.99 7.56
CA ARG A 67 -6.53 12.78 8.73
C ARG A 67 -5.24 12.24 9.36
N GLU A 68 -5.03 10.92 9.30
CA GLU A 68 -3.86 10.25 9.87
C GLU A 68 -2.57 10.44 9.06
N VAL A 69 -2.62 11.03 7.88
CA VAL A 69 -1.44 11.32 7.07
C VAL A 69 -0.53 12.30 7.79
N VAL A 70 0.77 11.96 7.88
CA VAL A 70 1.78 12.79 8.56
C VAL A 70 1.85 14.17 7.89
N ARG A 71 1.74 15.23 8.69
CA ARG A 71 1.83 16.61 8.22
C ARG A 71 3.28 17.03 7.98
N PRO A 72 3.54 17.89 6.99
CA PRO A 72 4.85 18.50 6.84
C PRO A 72 5.23 19.24 8.13
N ASP A 73 6.48 19.07 8.57
CA ASP A 73 7.09 19.75 9.70
C ASP A 73 6.45 19.56 11.09
N GLU A 74 5.42 18.71 11.20
CA GLU A 74 4.73 18.42 12.47
C GLU A 74 4.78 16.92 12.80
N MET A 75 5.88 16.43 13.35
CA MET A 75 5.99 15.01 13.76
C MET A 75 4.98 14.61 14.86
N ASP A 76 4.51 15.55 15.67
CA ASP A 76 3.60 15.34 16.82
C ASP A 76 2.30 16.16 16.75
N TRP A 77 1.80 16.49 15.57
CA TRP A 77 0.59 17.31 15.40
C TRP A 77 -0.62 16.80 16.21
N ARG A 78 -0.73 15.48 16.41
CA ARG A 78 -1.80 14.86 17.20
C ARG A 78 -1.79 15.29 18.67
N ARG A 79 -0.66 15.73 19.18
CA ARG A 79 -0.49 16.20 20.57
C ARG A 79 -0.71 17.71 20.70
N ALA A 80 -0.70 18.45 19.61
CA ALA A 80 -0.98 19.87 19.62
C ALA A 80 -2.49 20.08 19.74
N SER A 81 -2.95 20.54 20.90
CA SER A 81 -4.38 20.79 21.19
C SER A 81 -5.02 21.87 20.29
N SER A 82 -4.21 22.67 19.60
CA SER A 82 -4.61 23.71 18.66
C SER A 82 -4.62 23.27 17.20
N ALA A 83 -4.23 22.03 16.89
CA ALA A 83 -4.17 21.58 15.52
C ALA A 83 -5.57 21.23 14.98
N GLN A 84 -6.01 21.94 13.94
CA GLN A 84 -7.27 21.65 13.25
C GLN A 84 -7.29 20.23 12.67
N ASN A 85 -8.43 19.54 12.76
CA ASN A 85 -8.65 18.27 12.10
C ASN A 85 -8.88 18.48 10.60
N ILE A 86 -7.89 18.08 9.78
CA ILE A 86 -7.93 18.24 8.34
C ILE A 86 -7.65 16.87 7.71
N ALA A 87 -8.58 16.36 6.93
CA ALA A 87 -8.32 15.24 6.04
C ALA A 87 -7.57 15.76 4.81
N TRP A 88 -6.42 15.20 4.47
CA TRP A 88 -5.64 15.69 3.35
C TRP A 88 -4.93 14.58 2.57
N LYS A 89 -4.63 14.87 1.29
CA LYS A 89 -3.91 13.95 0.40
C LYS A 89 -2.99 14.74 -0.52
N THR A 90 -1.79 14.21 -0.69
CA THR A 90 -0.81 14.74 -1.64
C THR A 90 -0.78 13.95 -2.93
N GLY A 91 -0.30 14.58 -3.98
CA GLY A 91 0.08 13.97 -5.23
C GLY A 91 1.38 14.57 -5.76
N THR A 92 2.17 13.75 -6.43
CA THR A 92 3.36 14.18 -7.15
C THR A 92 3.37 13.46 -8.49
N SER A 93 3.40 14.21 -9.59
CA SER A 93 3.44 13.61 -10.93
C SER A 93 4.82 13.05 -11.25
N TYR A 94 4.86 12.15 -12.21
CA TYR A 94 6.12 11.58 -12.70
C TYR A 94 7.06 12.69 -13.22
N GLY A 95 8.33 12.62 -12.81
CA GLY A 95 9.33 13.64 -13.16
C GLY A 95 9.21 14.95 -12.38
N SER A 96 8.51 14.93 -11.23
CA SER A 96 8.34 16.11 -10.36
C SER A 96 7.85 17.35 -11.11
N ARG A 97 6.84 17.19 -11.97
CA ARG A 97 6.24 18.26 -12.74
C ARG A 97 5.15 19.00 -11.98
N ASP A 98 4.41 18.26 -11.16
CA ASP A 98 3.26 18.74 -10.41
C ASP A 98 3.33 18.29 -8.97
N ALA A 99 3.17 19.22 -8.06
CA ALA A 99 2.98 18.98 -6.63
C ALA A 99 1.55 19.37 -6.25
N TRP A 100 0.79 18.43 -5.69
CA TRP A 100 -0.61 18.60 -5.33
C TRP A 100 -0.81 18.38 -3.84
N ALA A 101 -1.68 19.18 -3.24
CA ALA A 101 -2.26 18.91 -1.93
C ALA A 101 -3.74 19.31 -1.96
N ILE A 102 -4.61 18.41 -1.52
CA ILE A 102 -6.03 18.67 -1.33
C ILE A 102 -6.35 18.37 0.12
N GLY A 103 -7.02 19.29 0.80
CA GLY A 103 -7.47 19.13 2.16
C GLY A 103 -8.94 19.47 2.30
N LEU A 104 -9.62 18.82 3.23
CA LEU A 104 -11.01 19.08 3.56
C LEU A 104 -11.28 19.01 5.06
N THR A 105 -12.27 19.79 5.44
CA THR A 105 -12.94 19.80 6.75
C THR A 105 -14.44 19.74 6.49
N PRO A 106 -15.30 19.68 7.51
CA PRO A 106 -16.75 19.73 7.32
C PRO A 106 -17.26 20.95 6.54
N LYS A 107 -16.52 22.08 6.56
CA LYS A 107 -16.98 23.35 5.96
C LYS A 107 -16.15 23.80 4.77
N TYR A 108 -14.87 23.42 4.71
CA TYR A 108 -13.93 23.98 3.73
C TYR A 108 -13.21 22.87 2.96
N VAL A 109 -12.95 23.15 1.69
CA VAL A 109 -12.01 22.37 0.86
C VAL A 109 -11.02 23.33 0.26
N ILE A 110 -9.75 23.00 0.42
CA ILE A 110 -8.63 23.74 -0.16
C ILE A 110 -7.86 22.82 -1.09
N GLY A 111 -7.54 23.29 -2.28
CA GLY A 111 -6.66 22.63 -3.21
C GLY A 111 -5.46 23.53 -3.52
N VAL A 112 -4.27 22.96 -3.48
CA VAL A 112 -3.01 23.61 -3.83
C VAL A 112 -2.34 22.83 -4.93
N TRP A 113 -1.92 23.53 -5.96
CA TRP A 113 -1.09 23.01 -7.04
C TRP A 113 0.14 23.91 -7.20
N ALA A 114 1.30 23.30 -7.31
CA ALA A 114 2.54 23.99 -7.66
C ALA A 114 3.26 23.23 -8.76
N GLY A 115 3.77 23.96 -9.74
CA GLY A 115 4.45 23.41 -10.90
C GLY A 115 4.77 24.49 -11.94
N ASN A 116 5.39 24.09 -13.04
CA ASN A 116 5.65 24.98 -14.17
C ASN A 116 4.55 24.88 -15.20
N ALA A 117 4.07 26.01 -15.69
CA ALA A 117 3.04 26.08 -16.73
C ALA A 117 3.44 25.37 -18.04
N ASN A 118 4.74 25.27 -18.32
CA ASN A 118 5.27 24.55 -19.48
C ASN A 118 5.47 23.05 -19.26
N GLY A 119 5.11 22.52 -18.06
CA GLY A 119 5.24 21.12 -17.70
C GLY A 119 6.68 20.65 -17.45
N SER A 120 7.66 21.56 -17.32
CA SER A 120 9.01 21.16 -16.94
C SER A 120 9.08 20.74 -15.48
N GLY A 121 9.79 19.62 -15.20
CA GLY A 121 10.01 19.14 -13.85
C GLY A 121 10.96 20.04 -13.05
N VAL A 122 10.77 20.06 -11.74
CA VAL A 122 11.64 20.77 -10.78
C VAL A 122 12.14 19.76 -9.75
N ALA A 123 13.44 19.73 -9.51
CA ALA A 123 14.00 18.84 -8.49
C ALA A 123 13.33 19.10 -7.14
N ASP A 124 13.04 18.02 -6.40
CA ASP A 124 12.41 18.06 -5.07
C ASP A 124 10.98 18.64 -5.02
N LEU A 125 10.34 18.90 -6.15
CA LEU A 125 8.94 19.33 -6.21
C LEU A 125 8.05 18.15 -5.85
N THR A 126 7.62 18.08 -4.59
CA THR A 126 6.68 17.07 -4.12
C THR A 126 5.48 17.69 -3.43
N GLY A 127 4.33 17.00 -3.49
CA GLY A 127 3.10 17.48 -2.85
C GLY A 127 3.28 17.71 -1.35
N ALA A 128 4.01 16.84 -0.64
CA ALA A 128 4.23 16.96 0.78
C ALA A 128 5.12 18.17 1.16
N ARG A 129 6.18 18.42 0.40
CA ARG A 129 7.16 19.47 0.74
C ARG A 129 6.76 20.86 0.29
N ILE A 130 6.03 20.98 -0.81
CA ILE A 130 5.72 22.28 -1.42
C ILE A 130 4.25 22.64 -1.25
N ALA A 131 3.33 21.77 -1.69
CA ALA A 131 1.90 22.08 -1.65
C ALA A 131 1.29 21.91 -0.26
N GLY A 132 1.78 20.96 0.53
CA GLY A 132 1.30 20.66 1.88
C GLY A 132 1.43 21.84 2.85
N PRO A 133 2.61 22.45 3.05
CA PRO A 133 2.78 23.61 3.92
C PRO A 133 1.81 24.75 3.58
N VAL A 134 1.70 25.10 2.29
CA VAL A 134 0.78 26.15 1.81
C VAL A 134 -0.68 25.78 2.14
N LEU A 135 -1.05 24.49 1.98
CA LEU A 135 -2.39 24.01 2.32
C LEU A 135 -2.72 24.28 3.80
N PHE A 136 -1.80 23.93 4.71
CA PHE A 136 -2.01 24.11 6.16
C PHE A 136 -2.01 25.57 6.57
N GLU A 137 -1.15 26.41 6.00
CA GLU A 137 -1.19 27.85 6.20
C GLU A 137 -2.53 28.46 5.80
N LEU A 138 -3.09 28.05 4.63
CA LEU A 138 -4.39 28.51 4.18
C LEU A 138 -5.53 28.06 5.14
N PHE A 139 -5.48 26.83 5.64
CA PHE A 139 -6.43 26.37 6.65
C PHE A 139 -6.30 27.16 7.96
N GLY A 140 -5.10 27.56 8.35
CA GLY A 140 -4.86 28.39 9.53
C GLY A 140 -5.50 29.80 9.46
N LEU A 141 -5.81 30.28 8.25
CA LEU A 141 -6.52 31.55 8.06
C LEU A 141 -8.05 31.41 8.18
N LEU A 142 -8.58 30.17 8.21
CA LEU A 142 -10.01 29.90 8.27
C LEU A 142 -10.48 29.62 9.70
N PRO A 143 -11.74 29.96 10.03
CA PRO A 143 -12.29 29.60 11.30
C PRO A 143 -12.31 28.07 11.51
N GLU A 144 -12.03 27.64 12.74
CA GLU A 144 -12.18 26.24 13.13
C GLU A 144 -13.63 25.77 12.95
N CYS A 145 -13.82 24.53 12.50
CA CYS A 145 -15.15 23.98 12.24
C CYS A 145 -15.37 22.57 12.81
N GLY A 146 -14.46 22.09 13.64
CA GLY A 146 -14.53 20.77 14.24
C GLY A 146 -14.21 19.64 13.23
N TRP A 147 -14.73 18.46 13.54
CA TRP A 147 -14.59 17.27 12.70
C TRP A 147 -15.96 16.76 12.26
N PHE A 148 -15.96 15.81 11.36
CA PHE A 148 -17.17 15.11 10.95
C PHE A 148 -17.73 14.28 12.11
N GLU A 149 -19.04 14.31 12.31
CA GLU A 149 -19.71 13.47 13.30
C GLU A 149 -19.56 12.00 12.95
N GLU A 150 -19.22 11.15 13.92
CA GLU A 150 -19.05 9.72 13.68
C GLU A 150 -20.41 9.08 13.32
N PRO A 151 -20.48 8.20 12.28
CA PRO A 151 -21.71 7.51 11.94
C PRO A 151 -22.18 6.61 13.09
N GLY A 152 -23.50 6.58 13.32
CA GLY A 152 -24.10 5.68 14.30
C GLY A 152 -24.09 4.22 13.84
N ASP A 153 -24.18 3.30 14.80
CA ASP A 153 -24.17 1.85 14.55
C ASP A 153 -25.29 1.39 13.61
N GLU A 154 -26.43 2.10 13.61
CA GLU A 154 -27.59 1.83 12.77
C GLU A 154 -27.35 2.15 11.28
N GLU A 155 -26.37 2.97 10.98
CA GLU A 155 -26.03 3.34 9.60
C GLU A 155 -25.28 2.23 8.85
N GLY A 156 -24.67 1.30 9.58
CA GLY A 156 -23.82 0.26 9.03
C GLY A 156 -24.11 -1.15 9.50
N MET A 157 -23.07 -1.94 9.45
CA MET A 157 -23.01 -3.30 9.98
C MET A 157 -21.85 -3.41 10.96
N ILE A 158 -22.14 -3.83 12.18
CA ILE A 158 -21.11 -4.20 13.14
C ILE A 158 -20.57 -5.59 12.78
N ARG A 159 -19.27 -5.71 12.58
CA ARG A 159 -18.59 -6.97 12.24
C ARG A 159 -17.32 -7.15 13.06
N SER A 160 -17.04 -8.40 13.38
CA SER A 160 -15.76 -8.79 13.93
C SER A 160 -14.72 -8.82 12.80
N VAL A 161 -13.64 -8.07 12.94
CA VAL A 161 -12.55 -7.99 11.98
C VAL A 161 -11.23 -8.39 12.66
N CYS A 162 -10.34 -8.99 11.90
CA CYS A 162 -9.00 -9.34 12.37
C CYS A 162 -8.21 -8.07 12.69
N SER A 163 -7.69 -7.95 13.91
CA SER A 163 -6.94 -6.76 14.36
C SER A 163 -5.69 -6.49 13.53
N HIS A 164 -5.08 -7.53 12.94
CA HIS A 164 -3.87 -7.40 12.13
C HIS A 164 -4.13 -7.03 10.67
N SER A 165 -5.21 -7.55 10.07
CA SER A 165 -5.42 -7.42 8.61
C SER A 165 -6.61 -6.56 8.21
N GLY A 166 -7.52 -6.26 9.14
CA GLY A 166 -8.78 -5.57 8.85
C GLY A 166 -9.82 -6.41 8.07
N TYR A 167 -9.49 -7.63 7.64
CA TYR A 167 -10.46 -8.54 7.03
C TYR A 167 -11.48 -9.04 8.05
N PRO A 168 -12.68 -9.50 7.63
CA PRO A 168 -13.57 -10.24 8.54
C PRO A 168 -12.82 -11.32 9.29
N ALA A 169 -13.00 -11.39 10.60
CA ALA A 169 -12.26 -12.35 11.43
C ALA A 169 -12.60 -13.79 11.04
N GLY A 170 -11.57 -14.60 10.81
CA GLY A 170 -11.67 -16.04 10.59
C GLY A 170 -11.40 -16.81 11.88
N ARG A 171 -11.67 -18.13 11.84
CA ARG A 171 -11.50 -19.02 13.02
C ARG A 171 -10.10 -19.06 13.62
N PHE A 172 -9.10 -18.68 12.84
CA PHE A 172 -7.69 -18.68 13.25
C PHE A 172 -7.14 -17.28 13.54
N CYS A 173 -7.99 -16.25 13.57
CA CYS A 173 -7.53 -14.93 13.98
C CYS A 173 -7.26 -14.94 15.49
N PRO A 174 -6.00 -14.73 15.94
CA PRO A 174 -5.67 -14.73 17.35
C PRO A 174 -6.31 -13.56 18.09
N GLU A 175 -6.49 -12.45 17.36
CA GLU A 175 -7.08 -11.23 17.87
C GLU A 175 -8.11 -10.67 16.88
N ALA A 176 -9.24 -10.25 17.40
CA ALA A 176 -10.30 -9.65 16.63
C ALA A 176 -10.87 -8.43 17.36
N GLN A 177 -11.26 -7.45 16.59
CA GLN A 177 -11.92 -6.22 17.09
C GLN A 177 -13.24 -5.99 16.36
N THR A 178 -14.11 -5.21 16.96
CA THR A 178 -15.37 -4.82 16.34
C THR A 178 -15.16 -3.60 15.45
N ALA A 179 -15.70 -3.63 14.24
CA ALA A 179 -15.68 -2.51 13.31
C ALA A 179 -17.06 -2.27 12.71
N LEU A 180 -17.41 -1.00 12.56
CA LEU A 180 -18.59 -0.56 11.82
C LEU A 180 -18.22 -0.48 10.33
N LEU A 181 -18.92 -1.26 9.50
CA LEU A 181 -18.66 -1.37 8.06
C LEU A 181 -19.89 -0.90 7.26
N PRO A 182 -19.69 -0.44 6.01
CA PRO A 182 -20.79 -0.16 5.08
C PRO A 182 -21.71 -1.38 4.89
N LYS A 183 -23.00 -1.15 4.78
CA LYS A 183 -23.99 -2.24 4.59
C LYS A 183 -23.72 -3.10 3.35
N GLY A 184 -23.05 -2.55 2.35
CA GLY A 184 -22.63 -3.25 1.14
C GLY A 184 -21.32 -4.04 1.25
N ALA A 185 -20.61 -3.97 2.37
CA ALA A 185 -19.29 -4.62 2.57
C ALA A 185 -19.37 -6.15 2.81
N THR A 186 -20.46 -6.80 2.44
CA THR A 186 -20.72 -8.23 2.71
C THR A 186 -19.86 -9.19 1.88
N ALA A 187 -19.21 -8.72 0.83
CA ALA A 187 -18.49 -9.56 -0.13
C ALA A 187 -17.04 -9.91 0.26
N CYS A 188 -16.54 -9.45 1.42
CA CYS A 188 -15.18 -9.74 1.85
C CYS A 188 -15.08 -11.16 2.43
N ARG A 189 -14.15 -11.95 1.87
CA ARG A 189 -13.78 -13.26 2.43
C ARG A 189 -13.12 -13.10 3.80
N PRO A 190 -13.19 -14.13 4.68
CA PRO A 190 -12.47 -14.12 5.95
C PRO A 190 -10.96 -13.93 5.79
N CYS A 191 -10.31 -13.46 6.85
CA CYS A 191 -8.88 -13.19 6.87
C CYS A 191 -8.06 -14.35 6.25
N PRO A 192 -7.32 -14.09 5.17
CA PRO A 192 -6.53 -15.12 4.49
C PRO A 192 -5.15 -15.33 5.13
N TYR A 193 -4.76 -14.48 6.06
CA TYR A 193 -3.42 -14.44 6.61
C TYR A 193 -3.29 -15.17 7.95
N CYS A 194 -4.36 -15.23 8.74
CA CYS A 194 -4.33 -15.96 10.00
C CYS A 194 -4.55 -17.45 9.77
N ARG A 195 -3.59 -18.25 10.22
CA ARG A 195 -3.63 -19.70 10.08
C ARG A 195 -3.06 -20.41 11.31
N GLU A 196 -3.47 -21.64 11.49
CA GLU A 196 -2.92 -22.51 12.52
C GLU A 196 -1.58 -23.07 12.05
N VAL A 197 -0.56 -22.92 12.87
CA VAL A 197 0.82 -23.32 12.59
C VAL A 197 1.22 -24.39 13.61
N PRO A 198 1.60 -25.61 13.17
CA PRO A 198 2.14 -26.62 14.05
C PRO A 198 3.58 -26.29 14.43
N LEU A 199 3.82 -26.12 15.71
CA LEU A 199 5.12 -25.83 16.29
C LEU A 199 5.63 -26.99 17.13
N SER A 200 6.93 -27.10 17.31
CA SER A 200 7.53 -27.97 18.32
C SER A 200 7.06 -27.55 19.72
N LEU A 201 7.11 -28.45 20.67
CA LEU A 201 6.60 -28.21 22.05
C LEU A 201 7.30 -27.00 22.71
N ASP A 202 8.55 -26.73 22.38
CA ASP A 202 9.30 -25.53 22.79
C ASP A 202 8.93 -24.27 22.00
N GLY A 203 8.08 -24.40 20.95
CA GLY A 203 7.66 -23.29 20.10
C GLY A 203 8.74 -22.75 19.14
N GLY A 204 9.95 -23.31 19.17
CA GLY A 204 11.12 -22.76 18.46
C GLY A 204 11.19 -23.12 16.98
N ARG A 205 10.41 -24.10 16.51
CA ARG A 205 10.47 -24.56 15.09
C ARG A 205 9.11 -24.98 14.58
N GLN A 206 8.86 -24.76 13.29
CA GLN A 206 7.70 -25.37 12.62
C GLN A 206 7.93 -26.88 12.46
N VAL A 207 6.85 -27.65 12.56
CA VAL A 207 6.88 -29.12 12.44
C VAL A 207 5.92 -29.52 11.33
N VAL A 208 6.43 -30.22 10.32
CA VAL A 208 5.61 -30.76 9.22
C VAL A 208 5.10 -32.17 9.53
N ASP A 209 5.95 -32.96 10.20
CA ASP A 209 5.61 -34.34 10.60
C ASP A 209 4.70 -34.35 11.82
N ARG A 210 3.41 -34.54 11.59
CA ARG A 210 2.37 -34.60 12.63
C ARG A 210 2.36 -35.92 13.44
N SER A 211 3.26 -36.87 13.15
CA SER A 211 3.43 -38.06 13.96
C SER A 211 4.07 -37.78 15.33
N LYS A 212 4.69 -36.60 15.48
CA LYS A 212 5.30 -36.14 16.73
C LYS A 212 4.36 -35.19 17.47
N PRO A 213 4.47 -35.10 18.79
CA PRO A 213 3.71 -34.12 19.57
C PRO A 213 4.00 -32.71 19.08
N VAL A 214 2.95 -31.96 18.70
CA VAL A 214 3.03 -30.59 18.22
C VAL A 214 2.09 -29.70 19.04
N ARG A 215 2.48 -28.45 19.19
CA ARG A 215 1.62 -27.38 19.67
C ARG A 215 1.04 -26.65 18.48
N LEU A 216 -0.29 -26.59 18.38
CA LEU A 216 -0.96 -25.79 17.37
C LEU A 216 -1.10 -24.35 17.88
N GLU A 217 -0.67 -23.39 17.09
CA GLU A 217 -0.75 -21.97 17.43
C GLU A 217 -1.31 -21.17 16.26
N SER A 218 -2.36 -20.39 16.54
CA SER A 218 -2.89 -19.46 15.55
C SER A 218 -1.96 -18.28 15.41
N ARG A 219 -1.50 -17.99 14.17
CA ARG A 219 -0.59 -16.89 13.86
C ARG A 219 -1.03 -16.11 12.66
N PHE A 220 -0.74 -14.81 12.69
CA PHE A 220 -0.82 -13.92 11.53
C PHE A 220 0.45 -14.10 10.68
N VAL A 221 0.29 -14.61 9.46
CA VAL A 221 1.37 -14.99 8.57
C VAL A 221 1.20 -14.34 7.21
N LEU A 222 2.09 -13.45 6.87
CA LEU A 222 2.08 -12.74 5.59
C LEU A 222 2.87 -13.51 4.52
N PRO A 223 2.47 -13.42 3.24
CA PRO A 223 3.31 -13.82 2.13
C PRO A 223 4.65 -13.05 2.14
N PRO A 224 5.77 -13.65 1.69
CA PRO A 224 7.10 -13.03 1.75
C PRO A 224 7.16 -11.60 1.19
N ILE A 225 6.48 -11.37 0.06
CA ILE A 225 6.44 -10.04 -0.58
C ILE A 225 5.77 -8.98 0.30
N ILE A 226 4.70 -9.34 1.00
CA ILE A 226 4.00 -8.41 1.91
C ILE A 226 4.80 -8.28 3.21
N GLU A 227 5.32 -9.38 3.74
CA GLU A 227 6.13 -9.42 4.95
C GLU A 227 7.35 -8.50 4.84
N HIS A 228 8.02 -8.49 3.69
CA HIS A 228 9.18 -7.64 3.43
C HIS A 228 8.91 -6.15 3.68
N PHE A 229 7.75 -5.65 3.26
CA PHE A 229 7.38 -4.25 3.45
C PHE A 229 6.69 -3.99 4.79
N TYR A 230 6.05 -5.00 5.37
CA TYR A 230 5.30 -4.87 6.61
C TYR A 230 6.22 -4.82 7.85
N LYS A 231 7.23 -5.70 7.92
CA LYS A 231 8.13 -5.82 9.07
C LYS A 231 8.82 -4.53 9.52
N PRO A 232 9.37 -3.70 8.63
CA PRO A 232 10.03 -2.45 9.04
C PRO A 232 9.09 -1.46 9.74
N LEU A 233 7.79 -1.53 9.44
CA LEU A 233 6.76 -0.66 10.01
C LEU A 233 6.09 -1.25 11.24
N HIS A 234 6.28 -2.56 11.51
CA HIS A 234 5.61 -3.33 12.55
C HIS A 234 6.64 -4.18 13.34
N PRO A 235 7.40 -3.57 14.26
CA PRO A 235 8.41 -4.29 15.05
C PRO A 235 7.85 -5.44 15.89
N GLU A 236 6.54 -5.38 16.22
CA GLU A 236 5.81 -6.41 16.96
C GLU A 236 5.50 -7.66 16.11
N TYR A 237 5.64 -7.59 14.79
CA TYR A 237 5.35 -8.70 13.90
C TYR A 237 6.31 -9.86 14.13
N ARG A 238 5.74 -11.03 14.45
CA ARG A 238 6.50 -12.25 14.69
C ARG A 238 6.54 -13.11 13.43
N THR A 239 7.73 -13.22 12.83
CA THR A 239 7.96 -14.14 11.73
C THR A 239 7.73 -15.58 12.14
N LEU A 240 7.41 -16.43 11.18
CA LEU A 240 7.36 -17.86 11.43
C LEU A 240 8.73 -18.39 11.85
N PRO A 241 8.81 -19.26 12.88
CA PRO A 241 10.03 -19.98 13.17
C PRO A 241 10.47 -20.84 11.98
N SER A 242 11.77 -21.14 11.88
CA SER A 242 12.31 -21.98 10.81
C SER A 242 11.64 -23.36 10.78
N LEU A 243 11.46 -23.92 9.59
CA LEU A 243 11.04 -25.30 9.42
C LEU A 243 12.09 -26.26 9.94
N LYS A 244 11.66 -27.30 10.67
CA LYS A 244 12.54 -28.43 10.94
C LYS A 244 12.64 -29.24 9.65
N GLN A 245 13.80 -29.20 8.98
CA GLN A 245 14.04 -29.99 7.79
C GLN A 245 13.93 -31.48 8.12
N GLY A 246 12.96 -32.14 7.49
CA GLY A 246 12.88 -33.60 7.39
C GLY A 246 13.10 -34.00 5.93
N PRO A 247 13.56 -35.20 5.63
CA PRO A 247 13.65 -35.67 4.25
C PRO A 247 12.26 -35.71 3.62
N GLY A 248 12.01 -34.92 2.56
CA GLY A 248 10.79 -34.95 1.74
C GLY A 248 9.78 -33.81 1.93
N THR A 249 10.15 -32.68 2.52
CA THR A 249 9.25 -31.52 2.58
C THR A 249 9.38 -30.65 1.35
N ASP A 250 8.27 -30.44 0.64
CA ASP A 250 8.15 -29.37 -0.36
C ASP A 250 8.53 -28.02 0.30
N PRO A 251 9.41 -27.24 -0.31
CA PRO A 251 9.78 -25.95 0.22
C PRO A 251 8.53 -25.05 0.21
N THR A 252 7.96 -24.77 1.40
CA THR A 252 7.07 -23.62 1.52
C THR A 252 7.83 -22.42 0.96
N THR A 253 7.22 -21.70 0.04
CA THR A 253 7.83 -20.56 -0.66
C THR A 253 8.48 -19.62 0.37
N THR A 254 9.80 -19.70 0.51
CA THR A 254 10.59 -18.90 1.45
C THR A 254 10.98 -17.57 0.86
N MET A 255 10.88 -17.43 -0.47
CA MET A 255 11.23 -16.23 -1.20
C MET A 255 10.23 -15.94 -2.32
N HIS A 256 10.19 -14.69 -2.76
CA HIS A 256 9.32 -14.24 -3.85
C HIS A 256 9.94 -13.04 -4.56
N PHE A 257 9.83 -13.00 -5.90
CA PHE A 257 10.23 -11.83 -6.66
C PHE A 257 9.31 -10.65 -6.37
N ILE A 258 9.89 -9.53 -5.94
CA ILE A 258 9.21 -8.23 -5.88
C ILE A 258 9.16 -7.64 -7.29
N TYR A 259 10.28 -7.75 -8.03
CA TYR A 259 10.44 -7.30 -9.40
C TYR A 259 11.61 -8.06 -10.07
N PRO A 260 11.46 -8.46 -11.33
CA PRO A 260 10.22 -8.41 -12.13
C PRO A 260 9.21 -9.48 -11.69
N ALA A 261 7.95 -9.29 -12.08
CA ALA A 261 6.95 -10.35 -12.00
C ALA A 261 7.17 -11.35 -13.15
N ASP A 262 6.76 -12.58 -12.95
CA ASP A 262 6.82 -13.60 -14.00
C ASP A 262 6.07 -13.16 -15.27
N GLY A 263 6.66 -13.44 -16.43
CA GLY A 263 6.12 -13.02 -17.73
C GLY A 263 6.21 -11.52 -18.03
N SER A 264 6.91 -10.72 -17.22
CA SER A 264 7.05 -9.27 -17.44
C SER A 264 7.81 -8.94 -18.72
N ILE A 265 7.30 -7.96 -19.48
CA ILE A 265 8.03 -7.36 -20.61
C ILE A 265 8.74 -6.11 -20.11
N ILE A 266 10.08 -6.14 -20.12
CA ILE A 266 10.91 -5.03 -19.65
C ILE A 266 11.53 -4.32 -20.84
N SER A 267 11.22 -3.03 -21.00
CA SER A 267 11.84 -2.18 -22.00
C SER A 267 13.02 -1.43 -21.36
N LEU A 268 14.23 -1.73 -21.81
CA LEU A 268 15.43 -1.09 -21.30
C LEU A 268 15.86 0.02 -22.27
N PRO A 269 15.99 1.28 -21.79
CA PRO A 269 16.53 2.34 -22.60
C PRO A 269 18.02 2.08 -22.89
N ARG A 270 18.50 2.48 -24.06
CA ARG A 270 19.94 2.49 -24.33
C ARG A 270 20.60 3.61 -23.55
N GLN A 271 21.79 3.35 -23.04
CA GLN A 271 22.63 4.39 -22.45
C GLN A 271 23.18 5.33 -23.51
N LEU A 272 23.70 6.50 -23.11
CA LEU A 272 24.23 7.50 -24.03
C LEU A 272 25.43 6.99 -24.86
N ASP A 273 26.14 6.00 -24.35
CA ASP A 273 27.26 5.32 -25.03
C ASP A 273 26.80 4.19 -25.98
N GLY A 274 25.48 3.98 -26.10
CA GLY A 274 24.88 2.94 -26.95
C GLY A 274 24.82 1.55 -26.30
N SER A 275 25.33 1.36 -25.07
CA SER A 275 25.25 0.11 -24.34
C SER A 275 23.80 -0.23 -23.94
N PRO A 276 23.47 -1.52 -23.76
CA PRO A 276 22.17 -1.93 -23.23
C PRO A 276 21.95 -1.35 -21.82
N GLY A 277 20.75 -0.85 -21.56
CA GLY A 277 20.37 -0.47 -20.22
C GLY A 277 20.28 -1.67 -19.27
N SER A 278 20.21 -1.38 -17.97
CA SER A 278 20.02 -2.37 -16.92
C SER A 278 18.77 -2.07 -16.11
N PHE A 279 18.30 -3.06 -15.36
CA PHE A 279 17.28 -2.89 -14.34
C PHE A 279 17.73 -3.57 -13.03
N VAL A 280 17.07 -3.23 -11.93
CA VAL A 280 17.36 -3.84 -10.63
C VAL A 280 16.27 -4.86 -10.31
N ALA A 281 16.62 -6.13 -10.30
CA ALA A 281 15.75 -7.19 -9.79
C ALA A 281 15.76 -7.18 -8.26
N ARG A 282 14.61 -7.53 -7.65
CA ARG A 282 14.41 -7.54 -6.20
C ARG A 282 13.68 -8.80 -5.77
N VAL A 283 14.15 -9.40 -4.67
CA VAL A 283 13.52 -10.57 -4.05
C VAL A 283 13.24 -10.29 -2.57
N ALA A 284 12.06 -10.67 -2.10
CA ALA A 284 11.76 -10.77 -0.68
C ALA A 284 12.09 -12.17 -0.18
N HIS A 285 12.76 -12.28 0.96
CA HIS A 285 13.02 -13.54 1.64
C HIS A 285 12.53 -13.48 3.08
N THR A 286 11.95 -14.57 3.60
CA THR A 286 11.43 -14.64 4.98
C THR A 286 12.52 -14.54 6.03
N ASN A 287 13.76 -14.97 5.70
CA ASN A 287 14.94 -14.77 6.51
C ASN A 287 15.84 -13.69 5.85
N PRO A 288 15.89 -12.46 6.37
CA PRO A 288 16.69 -11.39 5.76
C PRO A 288 18.19 -11.67 5.79
N ALA A 289 18.69 -12.49 6.71
CA ALA A 289 20.12 -12.88 6.79
C ALA A 289 20.49 -14.02 5.83
N ALA A 290 19.56 -14.56 5.05
CA ALA A 290 19.86 -15.59 4.06
C ALA A 290 20.77 -15.01 2.96
N GLU A 291 21.69 -15.82 2.47
CA GLU A 291 22.46 -15.48 1.27
C GLU A 291 21.71 -15.99 0.05
N LEU A 292 21.47 -15.09 -0.92
CA LEU A 292 20.82 -15.42 -2.19
C LEU A 292 21.83 -15.37 -3.33
N PHE A 293 21.84 -16.44 -4.13
CA PHE A 293 22.69 -16.61 -5.32
C PHE A 293 21.85 -16.36 -6.57
N TRP A 294 22.28 -15.41 -7.39
CA TRP A 294 21.55 -14.93 -8.55
C TRP A 294 22.10 -15.47 -9.85
N HIS A 295 21.23 -15.93 -10.71
CA HIS A 295 21.58 -16.39 -12.06
C HIS A 295 20.66 -15.74 -13.09
N LEU A 296 21.22 -15.40 -14.25
CA LEU A 296 20.50 -15.05 -15.46
C LEU A 296 20.71 -16.18 -16.45
N ASP A 297 19.64 -16.87 -16.80
CA ASP A 297 19.70 -18.12 -17.57
C ASP A 297 20.66 -19.12 -16.87
N ASN A 298 21.78 -19.45 -17.49
CA ASN A 298 22.80 -20.33 -16.93
C ASN A 298 24.04 -19.58 -16.39
N THR A 299 23.98 -18.24 -16.33
CA THR A 299 25.15 -17.43 -15.92
C THR A 299 24.98 -16.96 -14.48
N TYR A 300 25.93 -17.28 -13.62
CA TYR A 300 25.98 -16.76 -12.26
C TYR A 300 26.30 -15.26 -12.26
N LEU A 301 25.49 -14.45 -11.58
CA LEU A 301 25.65 -12.99 -11.50
C LEU A 301 26.31 -12.53 -10.20
N GLY A 302 26.16 -13.28 -9.12
CA GLY A 302 26.68 -12.92 -7.80
C GLY A 302 25.72 -13.33 -6.66
N SER A 303 26.08 -12.97 -5.43
CA SER A 303 25.23 -13.19 -4.26
C SER A 303 24.88 -11.89 -3.55
N THR A 304 23.81 -11.93 -2.76
CA THR A 304 23.36 -10.81 -1.93
C THR A 304 22.97 -11.27 -0.54
N ARG A 305 23.20 -10.42 0.47
CA ARG A 305 22.76 -10.60 1.87
C ARG A 305 22.03 -9.35 2.35
N ASP A 306 21.14 -9.49 3.28
CA ASP A 306 20.35 -8.42 3.92
C ASP A 306 19.41 -7.67 2.95
N ILE A 307 19.96 -7.13 1.87
CA ILE A 307 19.22 -6.44 0.80
C ILE A 307 19.37 -7.25 -0.49
N HIS A 308 18.29 -7.93 -0.87
CA HIS A 308 18.29 -8.82 -2.03
C HIS A 308 17.91 -8.06 -3.31
N GLN A 309 18.88 -7.33 -3.84
CA GLN A 309 18.77 -6.57 -5.08
C GLN A 309 19.97 -6.86 -5.98
N MET A 310 19.71 -7.09 -7.27
CA MET A 310 20.73 -7.39 -8.27
C MET A 310 20.50 -6.57 -9.52
N THR A 311 21.53 -5.85 -9.97
CA THR A 311 21.50 -5.15 -11.26
C THR A 311 21.70 -6.15 -12.38
N ILE A 312 20.77 -6.19 -13.33
CA ILE A 312 20.78 -7.14 -14.45
C ILE A 312 20.75 -6.36 -15.77
N ALA A 313 21.67 -6.66 -16.66
CA ALA A 313 21.77 -6.09 -18.01
C ALA A 313 21.61 -7.22 -19.06
N PRO A 314 20.39 -7.69 -19.32
CA PRO A 314 20.16 -8.78 -20.26
C PRO A 314 20.33 -8.29 -21.70
N THR A 315 20.60 -9.21 -22.61
CA THR A 315 20.48 -8.97 -24.04
C THR A 315 19.00 -8.91 -24.46
N ARG A 316 18.74 -8.63 -25.72
CA ARG A 316 17.36 -8.70 -26.22
C ARG A 316 16.92 -10.17 -26.37
N GLY A 317 15.83 -10.55 -25.71
CA GLY A 317 15.32 -11.93 -25.79
C GLY A 317 14.43 -12.28 -24.60
N VAL A 318 14.14 -13.56 -24.48
CA VAL A 318 13.49 -14.15 -23.31
C VAL A 318 14.56 -14.65 -22.39
N HIS A 319 14.50 -14.29 -21.14
CA HIS A 319 15.48 -14.65 -20.11
C HIS A 319 14.78 -15.18 -18.86
N THR A 320 15.45 -16.06 -18.14
CA THR A 320 15.00 -16.55 -16.85
C THR A 320 15.96 -16.09 -15.76
N ILE A 321 15.40 -15.41 -14.75
CA ILE A 321 16.17 -15.05 -13.55
C ILE A 321 15.89 -16.13 -12.51
N THR A 322 16.94 -16.79 -12.05
CA THR A 322 16.88 -17.81 -11.01
C THR A 322 17.59 -17.31 -9.77
N VAL A 323 16.94 -17.45 -8.63
CA VAL A 323 17.53 -17.14 -7.32
C VAL A 323 17.46 -18.38 -6.45
N VAL A 324 18.59 -18.72 -5.84
CA VAL A 324 18.74 -19.86 -4.94
C VAL A 324 19.21 -19.35 -3.59
N ASP A 325 18.62 -19.81 -2.50
CA ASP A 325 19.10 -19.49 -1.16
C ASP A 325 20.13 -20.48 -0.65
N SER A 326 20.78 -20.16 0.46
CA SER A 326 21.79 -21.04 1.09
C SER A 326 21.21 -22.37 1.60
N SER A 327 19.89 -22.54 1.66
CA SER A 327 19.23 -23.82 2.00
C SER A 327 18.89 -24.67 0.77
N GLY A 328 19.09 -24.14 -0.45
CA GLY A 328 18.78 -24.77 -1.72
C GLY A 328 17.33 -24.52 -2.19
N ALA A 329 16.56 -23.68 -1.52
CA ALA A 329 15.25 -23.24 -2.04
C ALA A 329 15.47 -22.34 -3.27
N MET A 330 14.63 -22.52 -4.29
CA MET A 330 14.80 -21.90 -5.60
C MET A 330 13.53 -21.19 -6.04
N GLN A 331 13.69 -20.04 -6.70
CA GLN A 331 12.61 -19.25 -7.30
C GLN A 331 13.06 -18.77 -8.69
N HIS A 332 12.12 -18.83 -9.63
CA HIS A 332 12.29 -18.37 -11.01
C HIS A 332 11.40 -17.21 -11.33
#